data_1310030c2c5d700cc681dbaa9fc496ab
#
_entry.id   1310030c2c5d700cc681dbaa9fc496ab
#
_cell.length_a   1.000
_cell.length_b   1.000
_cell.length_c   1.000
_cell.angle_alpha   90.00
_cell.angle_beta   90.00
_cell.angle_gamma   90.00
#
_symmetry.space_group_name_H-M   'P 1'
#
loop_
_entity.id
_entity.type
_entity.pdbx_description
1 polymer ?
#
loop_
_entity_poly.entity_id
_entity_poly.type
_entity_poly.pdbx_seq_one_letter_code
_entity_poly.pdbx_strand_id
1 'polypeptide(L)'
;QLYQWPDEKRTPEAILALARDVETHILGVTGSPRPTMAIPHLLSMESACSYQGYLLALMAVEQTRAFFLKRDGYLTDNPAIGPDLAKHYWTPGNSISHDETLRNLTGEGFNPDYLAEACNQTVAAAWEEAQQTMKAAAKREQPAADFDLNAHIRVVDGKRVLADSADGDEAMCQDFADFVQQTYFHK
;
A
#
# COMPACT_ATOMS: atom_id res chain seq x y z
N GLN A 1 1.30 8.83 24.38
CA GLN A 1 1.00 8.81 25.83
C GLN A 1 2.18 8.23 26.62
N LEU A 2 2.57 6.96 26.38
CA LEU A 2 3.57 6.24 27.17
C LEU A 2 4.89 7.03 27.34
N TYR A 3 5.43 7.59 26.28
CA TYR A 3 6.68 8.34 26.30
C TYR A 3 6.57 9.73 26.97
N GLN A 4 5.35 10.21 27.16
CA GLN A 4 5.07 11.48 27.84
C GLN A 4 4.79 11.31 29.33
N TRP A 5 4.72 10.06 29.81
CA TRP A 5 4.49 9.81 31.22
C TRP A 5 5.75 10.08 32.06
N PRO A 6 5.59 10.57 33.27
CA PRO A 6 6.70 10.64 34.23
C PRO A 6 7.15 9.22 34.61
N ASP A 7 8.40 9.08 35.00
CA ASP A 7 9.05 7.78 35.23
C ASP A 7 8.34 6.94 36.31
N GLU A 8 7.87 7.58 37.37
CA GLU A 8 7.14 6.93 38.46
C GLU A 8 5.81 6.32 38.04
N LYS A 9 5.24 6.78 36.91
CA LYS A 9 4.02 6.22 36.34
C LYS A 9 4.27 5.04 35.39
N ARG A 10 5.51 4.85 34.94
CA ARG A 10 5.86 3.83 33.94
C ARG A 10 6.06 2.45 34.57
N THR A 11 5.13 2.01 35.41
CA THR A 11 5.17 0.66 35.95
C THR A 11 4.66 -0.37 34.92
N PRO A 12 5.08 -1.65 35.00
CA PRO A 12 4.60 -2.68 34.09
C PRO A 12 3.05 -2.79 34.08
N GLU A 13 2.43 -2.69 35.24
CA GLU A 13 0.98 -2.75 35.41
C GLU A 13 0.28 -1.60 34.71
N ALA A 14 0.80 -0.37 34.86
CA ALA A 14 0.23 0.83 34.23
C ALA A 14 0.41 0.78 32.70
N ILE A 15 1.54 0.26 32.20
CA ILE A 15 1.79 0.11 30.77
C ILE A 15 0.85 -0.94 30.17
N LEU A 16 0.65 -2.08 30.83
CA LEU A 16 -0.27 -3.10 30.38
C LEU A 16 -1.74 -2.62 30.44
N ALA A 17 -2.11 -1.85 31.45
CA ALA A 17 -3.44 -1.25 31.56
C ALA A 17 -3.69 -0.29 30.41
N LEU A 18 -2.74 0.62 30.09
CA LEU A 18 -2.82 1.49 28.93
C LEU A 18 -2.97 0.72 27.62
N ALA A 19 -2.14 -0.31 27.41
CA ALA A 19 -2.20 -1.12 26.19
C ALA A 19 -3.56 -1.77 26.00
N ARG A 20 -4.16 -2.31 27.04
CA ARG A 20 -5.50 -2.91 27.03
C ARG A 20 -6.61 -1.89 26.80
N ASP A 21 -6.49 -0.72 27.43
CA ASP A 21 -7.45 0.36 27.26
C ASP A 21 -7.47 0.86 25.82
N VAL A 22 -6.30 1.15 25.24
CA VAL A 22 -6.15 1.56 23.84
C VAL A 22 -6.69 0.50 22.89
N GLU A 23 -6.33 -0.76 23.11
CA GLU A 23 -6.78 -1.90 22.28
C GLU A 23 -8.31 -2.02 22.31
N THR A 24 -8.91 -1.96 23.49
CA THR A 24 -10.37 -2.02 23.68
C THR A 24 -11.06 -0.85 23.00
N HIS A 25 -10.51 0.37 23.18
CA HIS A 25 -11.09 1.57 22.60
C HIS A 25 -11.03 1.60 21.07
N ILE A 26 -9.91 1.18 20.49
CA ILE A 26 -9.69 1.25 19.04
C ILE A 26 -10.32 0.04 18.32
N LEU A 27 -10.19 -1.17 18.87
CA LEU A 27 -10.67 -2.39 18.24
C LEU A 27 -12.10 -2.77 18.63
N GLY A 28 -12.65 -2.14 19.70
CA GLY A 28 -13.98 -2.47 20.20
C GLY A 28 -14.10 -3.84 20.87
N VAL A 29 -12.97 -4.49 21.20
CA VAL A 29 -12.92 -5.83 21.80
C VAL A 29 -12.07 -5.81 23.06
N THR A 30 -12.43 -6.66 24.04
CA THR A 30 -11.65 -6.84 25.26
C THR A 30 -10.70 -8.03 25.09
N GLY A 31 -9.42 -7.75 25.09
CA GLY A 31 -8.38 -8.77 24.94
C GLY A 31 -8.19 -9.23 23.50
N SER A 32 -6.98 -9.08 23.01
CA SER A 32 -6.55 -9.58 21.72
C SER A 32 -5.81 -10.90 21.90
N PRO A 33 -5.97 -11.87 21.00
CA PRO A 33 -5.14 -13.08 20.99
C PRO A 33 -3.66 -12.76 20.74
N ARG A 34 -3.38 -11.56 20.22
CA ARG A 34 -2.03 -11.01 20.06
C ARG A 34 -1.94 -9.68 20.80
N PRO A 35 -1.47 -9.67 22.06
CA PRO A 35 -1.36 -8.44 22.84
C PRO A 35 -0.52 -7.39 22.12
N THR A 36 -0.98 -6.15 22.14
CA THR A 36 -0.29 -5.03 21.48
C THR A 36 1.18 -4.93 21.88
N MET A 37 1.49 -5.14 23.16
CA MET A 37 2.86 -5.09 23.67
C MET A 37 3.74 -6.26 23.23
N ALA A 38 3.18 -7.33 22.66
CA ALA A 38 3.93 -8.44 22.07
C ALA A 38 4.39 -8.16 20.63
N ILE A 39 4.05 -7.01 20.07
CA ILE A 39 4.47 -6.60 18.73
C ILE A 39 5.87 -5.97 18.81
N PRO A 40 6.92 -6.59 18.23
CA PRO A 40 8.30 -6.10 18.39
C PRO A 40 8.50 -4.66 17.94
N HIS A 41 7.84 -4.25 16.88
CA HIS A 41 8.01 -2.93 16.26
C HIS A 41 7.58 -1.75 17.13
N LEU A 42 6.77 -1.96 18.17
CA LEU A 42 6.36 -0.87 19.06
C LEU A 42 7.47 -0.39 19.97
N LEU A 43 8.36 -1.31 20.39
CA LEU A 43 9.39 -1.07 21.38
C LEU A 43 10.81 -1.33 20.89
N SER A 44 11.00 -1.79 19.65
CA SER A 44 12.34 -2.01 19.10
C SER A 44 13.06 -0.68 18.85
N MET A 45 14.37 -0.65 19.06
CA MET A 45 15.18 0.56 18.95
C MET A 45 15.04 1.24 17.58
N GLU A 46 14.96 0.46 16.50
CA GLU A 46 14.88 0.97 15.13
C GLU A 46 13.48 1.52 14.77
N SER A 47 12.44 0.97 15.36
CA SER A 47 11.03 1.27 15.01
C SER A 47 10.27 1.92 16.15
N ALA A 48 10.90 2.17 17.28
CA ALA A 48 10.26 2.81 18.41
C ALA A 48 9.66 4.17 17.99
N CYS A 49 8.38 4.39 18.33
CA CYS A 49 7.63 5.61 17.99
C CYS A 49 7.45 5.89 16.49
N SER A 50 7.69 4.92 15.58
CA SER A 50 7.59 5.15 14.14
C SER A 50 6.45 4.37 13.45
N TYR A 51 5.78 3.48 14.18
CA TYR A 51 4.79 2.57 13.58
C TYR A 51 3.53 3.29 13.06
N GLN A 52 3.22 4.47 13.58
CA GLN A 52 2.17 5.35 13.02
C GLN A 52 2.44 5.73 11.54
N GLY A 53 3.67 5.57 11.06
CA GLY A 53 4.01 5.80 9.65
C GLY A 53 3.15 4.99 8.68
N TYR A 54 2.71 3.78 9.06
CA TYR A 54 1.78 3.00 8.23
C TYR A 54 0.41 3.65 8.11
N LEU A 55 -0.11 4.25 9.17
CA LEU A 55 -1.37 5.00 9.10
C LEU A 55 -1.22 6.25 8.24
N LEU A 56 -0.12 6.99 8.39
CA LEU A 56 0.17 8.16 7.55
C LEU A 56 0.31 7.75 6.07
N ALA A 57 0.92 6.60 5.79
CA ALA A 57 1.00 6.08 4.43
C ALA A 57 -0.38 5.78 3.84
N LEU A 58 -1.28 5.15 4.59
CA LEU A 58 -2.67 4.92 4.15
C LEU A 58 -3.42 6.24 3.90
N MET A 59 -3.26 7.22 4.77
CA MET A 59 -3.84 8.56 4.57
C MET A 59 -3.31 9.19 3.27
N ALA A 60 -2.00 9.12 3.02
CA ALA A 60 -1.39 9.63 1.80
C ALA A 60 -1.90 8.90 0.55
N VAL A 61 -2.08 7.58 0.62
CA VAL A 61 -2.65 6.78 -0.47
C VAL A 61 -4.05 7.26 -0.83
N GLU A 62 -4.96 7.35 0.14
CA GLU A 62 -6.35 7.75 -0.14
C GLU A 62 -6.44 9.19 -0.63
N GLN A 63 -5.67 10.12 -0.07
CA GLN A 63 -5.61 11.50 -0.53
C GLN A 63 -5.07 11.61 -1.97
N THR A 64 -4.00 10.88 -2.29
CA THR A 64 -3.41 10.85 -3.64
C THR A 64 -4.38 10.22 -4.66
N ARG A 65 -5.05 9.13 -4.28
CA ARG A 65 -6.09 8.49 -5.11
C ARG A 65 -7.23 9.46 -5.41
N ALA A 66 -7.76 10.13 -4.37
CA ALA A 66 -8.83 11.12 -4.53
C ALA A 66 -8.43 12.28 -5.45
N PHE A 67 -7.18 12.76 -5.32
CA PHE A 67 -6.64 13.80 -6.21
C PHE A 67 -6.67 13.37 -7.67
N PHE A 68 -6.12 12.19 -8.00
CA PHE A 68 -6.10 11.71 -9.39
C PHE A 68 -7.50 11.37 -9.92
N LEU A 69 -8.36 10.76 -9.10
CA LEU A 69 -9.75 10.49 -9.48
C LEU A 69 -10.52 11.78 -9.78
N LYS A 70 -10.31 12.83 -8.98
CA LYS A 70 -10.95 14.13 -9.21
C LYS A 70 -10.43 14.80 -10.47
N ARG A 71 -9.13 14.73 -10.74
CA ARG A 71 -8.49 15.36 -11.90
C ARG A 71 -8.75 14.62 -13.20
N ASP A 72 -8.59 13.29 -13.19
CA ASP A 72 -8.52 12.46 -14.38
C ASP A 72 -9.73 11.54 -14.55
N GLY A 73 -10.48 11.30 -13.48
CA GLY A 73 -11.65 10.42 -13.46
C GLY A 73 -11.33 8.92 -13.38
N TYR A 74 -10.05 8.51 -13.37
CA TYR A 74 -9.63 7.12 -13.30
C TYR A 74 -8.17 6.99 -12.85
N LEU A 75 -7.79 5.80 -12.37
CA LEU A 75 -6.44 5.49 -11.91
C LEU A 75 -5.73 4.47 -12.79
N THR A 76 -6.36 3.33 -13.05
CA THR A 76 -5.75 2.21 -13.77
C THR A 76 -5.44 2.61 -15.21
N ASP A 77 -4.22 2.31 -15.64
CA ASP A 77 -3.70 2.63 -16.99
C ASP A 77 -3.75 4.14 -17.32
N ASN A 78 -3.63 4.98 -16.30
CA ASN A 78 -3.57 6.44 -16.48
C ASN A 78 -2.12 6.88 -16.69
N PRO A 79 -1.73 7.28 -17.93
CA PRO A 79 -0.35 7.66 -18.25
C PRO A 79 0.10 8.96 -17.56
N ALA A 80 -0.81 9.76 -17.04
CA ALA A 80 -0.47 11.02 -16.37
C ALA A 80 0.02 10.83 -14.93
N ILE A 81 -0.32 9.69 -14.28
CA ILE A 81 0.01 9.45 -12.87
C ILE A 81 1.51 9.25 -12.66
N GLY A 82 2.14 8.42 -13.49
CA GLY A 82 3.56 8.08 -13.35
C GLY A 82 4.49 9.31 -13.34
N PRO A 83 4.39 10.22 -14.33
CA PRO A 83 5.17 11.46 -14.35
C PRO A 83 4.98 12.35 -13.11
N ASP A 84 3.76 12.47 -12.61
CA ASP A 84 3.48 13.27 -11.40
C ASP A 84 4.06 12.63 -10.15
N LEU A 85 3.92 11.30 -9.99
CA LEU A 85 4.56 10.59 -8.90
C LEU A 85 6.09 10.67 -8.98
N ALA A 86 6.66 10.53 -10.18
CA ALA A 86 8.10 10.69 -10.37
C ALA A 86 8.58 12.08 -9.93
N LYS A 87 7.86 13.12 -10.31
CA LYS A 87 8.21 14.51 -9.99
C LYS A 87 8.05 14.82 -8.50
N HIS A 88 6.94 14.43 -7.90
CA HIS A 88 6.55 14.92 -6.57
C HIS A 88 6.87 13.97 -5.44
N TYR A 89 7.01 12.65 -5.72
CA TYR A 89 7.32 11.63 -4.72
C TYR A 89 8.74 11.08 -4.86
N TRP A 90 9.09 10.57 -6.06
CA TRP A 90 10.33 9.80 -6.20
C TRP A 90 11.56 10.69 -6.34
N THR A 91 11.48 11.77 -7.11
CA THR A 91 12.62 12.67 -7.30
C THR A 91 13.07 13.35 -5.99
N PRO A 92 12.17 13.95 -5.19
CA PRO A 92 12.57 14.53 -3.92
C PRO A 92 12.88 13.44 -2.86
N GLY A 93 12.22 12.28 -2.91
CA GLY A 93 12.37 11.23 -1.90
C GLY A 93 12.22 11.77 -0.49
N ASN A 94 13.17 11.44 0.39
CA ASN A 94 13.18 11.89 1.79
C ASN A 94 13.89 13.25 2.01
N SER A 95 14.17 14.01 0.96
CA SER A 95 14.78 15.35 1.09
C SER A 95 13.80 16.42 1.58
N ILE A 96 12.50 16.14 1.48
CA ILE A 96 11.40 16.98 1.96
C ILE A 96 10.50 16.16 2.89
N SER A 97 9.67 16.84 3.68
CA SER A 97 8.71 16.17 4.54
C SER A 97 7.59 15.51 3.73
N HIS A 98 6.97 14.46 4.29
CA HIS A 98 5.82 13.81 3.66
C HIS A 98 4.62 14.76 3.50
N ASP A 99 4.45 15.73 4.39
CA ASP A 99 3.41 16.77 4.27
C ASP A 99 3.68 17.67 3.05
N GLU A 100 4.94 18.05 2.84
CA GLU A 100 5.35 18.83 1.65
C GLU A 100 5.19 18.02 0.36
N THR A 101 5.49 16.73 0.38
CA THR A 101 5.27 15.82 -0.75
C THR A 101 3.79 15.84 -1.18
N LEU A 102 2.87 15.65 -0.24
CA LEU A 102 1.44 15.71 -0.52
C LEU A 102 1.01 17.09 -1.00
N ARG A 103 1.48 18.14 -0.34
CA ARG A 103 1.15 19.53 -0.70
C ARG A 103 1.61 19.89 -2.10
N ASN A 104 2.79 19.43 -2.49
CA ASN A 104 3.34 19.66 -3.84
C ASN A 104 2.56 18.94 -4.93
N LEU A 105 1.99 17.76 -4.64
CA LEU A 105 1.18 17.00 -5.60
C LEU A 105 -0.27 17.48 -5.60
N THR A 106 -0.90 17.58 -4.43
CA THR A 106 -2.35 17.72 -4.30
C THR A 106 -2.80 19.16 -4.02
N GLY A 107 -1.87 20.05 -3.62
CA GLY A 107 -2.14 21.40 -3.14
C GLY A 107 -2.50 21.46 -1.65
N GLU A 108 -2.60 20.33 -0.98
CA GLU A 108 -3.04 20.19 0.41
C GLU A 108 -2.09 19.27 1.18
N GLY A 109 -1.76 19.60 2.44
CA GLY A 109 -1.00 18.73 3.33
C GLY A 109 -1.82 17.50 3.77
N PHE A 110 -1.31 16.76 4.74
CA PHE A 110 -2.05 15.59 5.26
C PHE A 110 -3.46 15.95 5.71
N ASN A 111 -4.44 15.26 5.13
CA ASN A 111 -5.84 15.38 5.49
C ASN A 111 -6.40 13.98 5.82
N PRO A 112 -6.85 13.74 7.07
CA PRO A 112 -7.39 12.45 7.49
C PRO A 112 -8.76 12.13 6.90
N ASP A 113 -9.49 13.14 6.38
CA ASP A 113 -10.87 12.97 5.93
C ASP A 113 -10.98 11.98 4.77
N TYR A 114 -10.03 11.96 3.85
CA TYR A 114 -10.02 11.00 2.72
C TYR A 114 -10.02 9.55 3.20
N LEU A 115 -9.18 9.21 4.17
CA LEU A 115 -9.18 7.87 4.75
C LEU A 115 -10.43 7.60 5.58
N ALA A 116 -10.89 8.58 6.35
CA ALA A 116 -12.12 8.46 7.14
C ALA A 116 -13.35 8.22 6.25
N GLU A 117 -13.48 8.93 5.14
CA GLU A 117 -14.54 8.72 4.15
C GLU A 117 -14.47 7.32 3.54
N ALA A 118 -13.29 6.86 3.12
CA ALA A 118 -13.10 5.51 2.60
C ALA A 118 -13.49 4.43 3.62
N CYS A 119 -13.11 4.59 4.89
CA CYS A 119 -13.46 3.65 5.96
C CYS A 119 -14.96 3.66 6.33
N ASN A 120 -15.65 4.78 6.15
CA ASN A 120 -17.06 4.93 6.49
C ASN A 120 -18.00 4.65 5.31
N GLN A 121 -17.46 4.34 4.14
CA GLN A 121 -18.26 4.01 2.97
C GLN A 121 -19.12 2.76 3.23
N THR A 122 -20.39 2.83 2.89
CA THR A 122 -21.27 1.66 3.00
C THR A 122 -20.98 0.64 1.90
N VAL A 123 -21.26 -0.64 2.15
CA VAL A 123 -21.09 -1.71 1.16
C VAL A 123 -21.87 -1.40 -0.12
N ALA A 124 -23.07 -0.85 0.00
CA ALA A 124 -23.89 -0.49 -1.16
C ALA A 124 -23.24 0.63 -2.00
N ALA A 125 -22.70 1.68 -1.34
CA ALA A 125 -22.02 2.76 -2.04
C ALA A 125 -20.72 2.28 -2.70
N ALA A 126 -19.93 1.47 -2.01
CA ALA A 126 -18.71 0.89 -2.57
C ALA A 126 -18.98 0.00 -3.79
N TRP A 127 -20.07 -0.78 -3.73
CA TRP A 127 -20.50 -1.63 -4.85
C TRP A 127 -20.93 -0.81 -6.06
N GLU A 128 -21.72 0.24 -5.84
CA GLU A 128 -22.15 1.14 -6.91
C GLU A 128 -20.98 1.85 -7.58
N GLU A 129 -20.03 2.37 -6.79
CA GLU A 129 -18.80 2.99 -7.29
C GLU A 129 -17.96 2.01 -8.10
N ALA A 130 -17.78 0.78 -7.60
CA ALA A 130 -17.06 -0.27 -8.32
C ALA A 130 -17.70 -0.58 -9.69
N GLN A 131 -19.04 -0.70 -9.74
CA GLN A 131 -19.75 -0.92 -11.00
C GLN A 131 -19.60 0.25 -11.98
N GLN A 132 -19.66 1.49 -11.49
CA GLN A 132 -19.46 2.68 -12.31
C GLN A 132 -18.03 2.73 -12.86
N THR A 133 -17.03 2.43 -12.04
CA THR A 133 -15.62 2.35 -12.44
C THR A 133 -15.39 1.29 -13.51
N MET A 134 -15.96 0.10 -13.36
CA MET A 134 -15.89 -0.97 -14.37
C MET A 134 -16.54 -0.58 -15.69
N LYS A 135 -17.72 0.04 -15.64
CA LYS A 135 -18.42 0.53 -16.85
C LYS A 135 -17.64 1.64 -17.55
N ALA A 136 -17.00 2.53 -16.78
CA ALA A 136 -16.15 3.57 -17.33
C ALA A 136 -14.86 3.00 -17.96
N ALA A 137 -14.23 2.02 -17.30
CA ALA A 137 -13.05 1.34 -17.80
C ALA A 137 -13.32 0.61 -19.14
N ALA A 138 -14.47 -0.06 -19.27
CA ALA A 138 -14.84 -0.75 -20.48
C ALA A 138 -15.03 0.16 -21.72
N LYS A 139 -15.22 1.47 -21.49
CA LYS A 139 -15.39 2.47 -22.56
C LYS A 139 -14.09 3.17 -22.95
N ARG A 140 -13.02 2.98 -22.16
CA ARG A 140 -11.72 3.60 -22.45
C ARG A 140 -11.01 2.82 -23.54
N GLU A 141 -10.28 3.55 -24.37
CA GLU A 141 -9.35 2.95 -25.31
C GLU A 141 -8.30 2.17 -24.51
N GLN A 142 -8.15 0.88 -24.81
CA GLN A 142 -7.13 0.07 -24.17
C GLN A 142 -5.77 0.54 -24.71
N PRO A 143 -4.74 0.68 -23.84
CA PRO A 143 -3.38 0.90 -24.33
C PRO A 143 -3.02 -0.20 -25.32
N ALA A 144 -2.21 0.15 -26.34
CA ALA A 144 -1.75 -0.83 -27.31
C ALA A 144 -1.15 -2.04 -26.60
N ALA A 145 -1.52 -3.24 -27.07
CA ALA A 145 -1.06 -4.51 -26.47
C ALA A 145 0.45 -4.70 -26.56
N ASP A 146 1.09 -4.02 -27.52
CA ASP A 146 2.52 -4.11 -27.75
C ASP A 146 3.29 -3.09 -26.90
N PHE A 147 3.47 -3.42 -25.63
CA PHE A 147 4.35 -2.66 -24.73
C PHE A 147 5.73 -3.33 -24.71
N ASP A 148 6.70 -2.70 -25.37
CA ASP A 148 8.10 -3.16 -25.30
C ASP A 148 8.71 -2.68 -23.96
N LEU A 149 8.95 -3.62 -23.07
CA LEU A 149 9.64 -3.37 -21.79
C LEU A 149 11.11 -2.95 -21.99
N ASN A 150 11.67 -3.16 -23.19
CA ASN A 150 13.10 -3.01 -23.46
C ASN A 150 13.96 -3.73 -22.39
N ALA A 151 13.52 -4.90 -21.99
CA ALA A 151 14.11 -5.71 -20.94
C ALA A 151 14.20 -7.16 -21.36
N HIS A 152 15.30 -7.82 -20.99
CA HIS A 152 15.45 -9.26 -21.12
C HIS A 152 15.28 -9.91 -19.75
N ILE A 153 14.19 -10.64 -19.58
CA ILE A 153 13.77 -11.25 -18.31
C ILE A 153 14.10 -12.74 -18.36
N ARG A 154 14.74 -13.26 -17.33
CA ARG A 154 15.00 -14.68 -17.14
C ARG A 154 14.60 -15.13 -15.75
N VAL A 155 13.84 -16.21 -15.68
CA VAL A 155 13.57 -16.92 -14.43
C VAL A 155 14.63 -18.00 -14.28
N VAL A 156 15.38 -17.97 -13.18
CA VAL A 156 16.54 -18.85 -12.99
C VAL A 156 16.47 -19.59 -11.65
N ASP A 157 16.97 -20.81 -11.64
CA ASP A 157 17.27 -21.58 -10.43
C ASP A 157 18.76 -21.94 -10.44
N GLY A 158 19.53 -21.26 -9.61
CA GLY A 158 20.98 -21.31 -9.63
C GLY A 158 21.56 -20.92 -11.01
N LYS A 159 22.13 -21.89 -11.73
CA LYS A 159 22.67 -21.69 -13.08
C LYS A 159 21.70 -22.11 -14.19
N ARG A 160 20.58 -22.72 -13.85
CA ARG A 160 19.58 -23.19 -14.81
C ARG A 160 18.61 -22.06 -15.14
N VAL A 161 18.42 -21.77 -16.42
CA VAL A 161 17.35 -20.91 -16.90
C VAL A 161 16.09 -21.78 -17.01
N LEU A 162 15.01 -21.35 -16.35
CA LEU A 162 13.73 -22.04 -16.33
C LEU A 162 12.78 -21.48 -17.39
N ALA A 163 12.85 -20.16 -17.62
CA ALA A 163 12.08 -19.46 -18.64
C ALA A 163 12.83 -18.19 -19.08
N ASP A 164 12.65 -17.77 -20.32
CA ASP A 164 13.38 -16.66 -20.92
C ASP A 164 12.44 -15.84 -21.83
N SER A 165 12.48 -14.52 -21.74
CA SER A 165 11.67 -13.63 -22.57
C SER A 165 12.22 -13.38 -23.98
N ALA A 166 13.33 -14.02 -24.34
CA ALA A 166 13.92 -13.87 -25.68
C ALA A 166 12.97 -14.30 -26.81
N ASP A 167 12.09 -15.27 -26.54
CA ASP A 167 11.08 -15.78 -27.46
C ASP A 167 9.69 -15.14 -27.24
N GLY A 168 9.61 -14.12 -26.39
CA GLY A 168 8.38 -13.38 -26.04
C GLY A 168 7.89 -13.65 -24.61
N ASP A 169 7.16 -12.69 -24.05
CA ASP A 169 6.70 -12.75 -22.66
C ASP A 169 5.67 -13.86 -22.42
N GLU A 170 4.79 -14.12 -23.39
CA GLU A 170 3.82 -15.21 -23.28
C GLU A 170 4.51 -16.58 -23.27
N ALA A 171 5.50 -16.78 -24.14
CA ALA A 171 6.30 -18.01 -24.19
C ALA A 171 7.03 -18.22 -22.86
N MET A 172 7.68 -17.19 -22.33
CA MET A 172 8.33 -17.23 -21.02
C MET A 172 7.36 -17.61 -19.89
N CYS A 173 6.17 -17.02 -19.87
CA CYS A 173 5.15 -17.35 -18.86
C CYS A 173 4.68 -18.80 -18.99
N GLN A 174 4.52 -19.32 -20.22
CA GLN A 174 4.11 -20.69 -20.45
C GLN A 174 5.21 -21.68 -20.04
N ASP A 175 6.47 -21.44 -20.40
CA ASP A 175 7.61 -22.28 -20.01
C ASP A 175 7.73 -22.38 -18.48
N PHE A 176 7.55 -21.26 -17.79
CA PHE A 176 7.57 -21.26 -16.32
C PHE A 176 6.37 -22.01 -15.73
N ALA A 177 5.17 -21.84 -16.27
CA ALA A 177 4.00 -22.58 -15.85
C ALA A 177 4.17 -24.09 -16.04
N ASP A 178 4.71 -24.52 -17.20
CA ASP A 178 4.98 -25.92 -17.51
C ASP A 178 6.03 -26.51 -16.57
N PHE A 179 7.10 -25.75 -16.27
CA PHE A 179 8.09 -26.16 -15.28
C PHE A 179 7.45 -26.39 -13.90
N VAL A 180 6.62 -25.48 -13.44
CA VAL A 180 5.93 -25.58 -12.14
C VAL A 180 5.00 -26.80 -12.15
N GLN A 181 4.21 -26.96 -13.19
CA GLN A 181 3.30 -28.09 -13.35
C GLN A 181 4.04 -29.43 -13.31
N GLN A 182 5.12 -29.59 -14.08
CA GLN A 182 5.90 -30.80 -14.13
C GLN A 182 6.65 -31.11 -12.84
N THR A 183 7.14 -30.07 -12.16
CA THR A 183 7.99 -30.25 -10.98
C THR A 183 7.18 -30.54 -9.71
N TYR A 184 6.03 -29.89 -9.55
CA TYR A 184 5.30 -29.90 -8.27
C TYR A 184 3.93 -30.59 -8.31
N PHE A 185 3.33 -30.73 -9.50
CA PHE A 185 1.95 -31.25 -9.63
C PHE A 185 1.86 -32.58 -10.40
N HIS A 186 2.91 -33.01 -11.09
CA HIS A 186 2.99 -34.39 -11.60
C HIS A 186 3.69 -35.30 -10.57
N LYS A 187 2.86 -35.91 -9.74
CA LYS A 187 3.21 -37.11 -8.99
C LYS A 187 2.38 -38.27 -9.49
#